data_3587a3ee383acc6817b6d9e9502a8242
#
_entry.id   3587a3ee383acc6817b6d9e9502a8242
#
_cell.length_a   1.000
_cell.length_b   1.000
_cell.length_c   1.000
_cell.angle_alpha   90.00
_cell.angle_beta   90.00
_cell.angle_gamma   90.00
#
_symmetry.space_group_name_H-M   'P 1'
#
loop_
_entity.id
_entity.type
_entity.pdbx_description
1 polymer ?
#
loop_
_entity_poly.entity_id
_entity_poly.type
_entity_poly.pdbx_seq_one_letter_code
_entity_poly.pdbx_strand_id
1 'polypeptide(L)'
;GEYLSDIGSLIMTIFFAAQFIAIFRHTNIGTIITAWGANIISSVNFTGIPLILLVLIVIAVVSLFSTTPVAKWTIMAPVVVPILMQSNISPQFAQFILRAGDSMTKGYTPLLAFFVIYVGYLNIYNPRKEKPITIGMALRWLTPYCLIIGLTWILITVGWYLIGLPIGPGVYPTV
;
A
#
# COMPACT_ATOMS: atom_id res chain seq x y z
N GLY A 1 -24.65 -9.79 17.06
CA GLY A 1 -24.42 -10.52 15.80
C GLY A 1 -23.38 -9.93 14.88
N GLU A 2 -23.34 -8.60 14.69
CA GLU A 2 -22.46 -7.95 13.71
C GLU A 2 -20.96 -8.15 14.01
N TYR A 3 -20.54 -7.95 15.24
CA TYR A 3 -19.13 -8.16 15.63
C TYR A 3 -18.63 -9.60 15.42
N LEU A 4 -19.50 -10.61 15.57
CA LEU A 4 -19.14 -12.00 15.29
C LEU A 4 -18.97 -12.27 13.79
N SER A 5 -19.76 -11.59 12.97
CA SER A 5 -19.63 -11.66 11.51
C SER A 5 -18.29 -11.06 11.05
N ASP A 6 -17.88 -9.94 11.61
CA ASP A 6 -16.61 -9.27 11.29
C ASP A 6 -15.41 -10.13 11.71
N ILE A 7 -15.46 -10.75 12.89
CA ILE A 7 -14.44 -11.69 13.36
C ILE A 7 -14.38 -12.92 12.45
N GLY A 8 -15.54 -13.47 12.05
CA GLY A 8 -15.61 -14.59 11.12
C GLY A 8 -14.95 -14.28 9.78
N SER A 9 -15.23 -13.12 9.21
CA SER A 9 -14.60 -12.62 7.97
C SER A 9 -13.08 -12.49 8.11
N LEU A 10 -12.61 -11.97 9.25
CA LEU A 10 -11.18 -11.85 9.53
C LEU A 10 -10.49 -13.22 9.63
N ILE A 11 -11.09 -14.18 10.34
CA ILE A 11 -10.57 -15.56 10.47
C ILE A 11 -10.49 -16.23 9.11
N MET A 12 -11.54 -16.11 8.28
CA MET A 12 -11.54 -16.67 6.91
C MET A 12 -10.45 -16.02 6.05
N THR A 13 -10.28 -14.72 6.13
CA THR A 13 -9.21 -14.02 5.41
C THR A 13 -7.83 -14.52 5.83
N ILE A 14 -7.58 -14.68 7.12
CA ILE A 14 -6.30 -15.21 7.65
C ILE A 14 -6.09 -16.66 7.20
N PHE A 15 -7.13 -17.48 7.20
CA PHE A 15 -7.07 -18.87 6.76
C PHE A 15 -6.65 -18.96 5.28
N PHE A 16 -7.34 -18.25 4.38
CA PHE A 16 -6.96 -18.23 2.96
C PHE A 16 -5.59 -17.62 2.73
N ALA A 17 -5.23 -16.60 3.49
CA ALA A 17 -3.91 -15.99 3.48
C ALA A 17 -2.82 -17.02 3.84
N ALA A 18 -3.03 -17.83 4.87
CA ALA A 18 -2.10 -18.88 5.27
C ALA A 18 -1.94 -19.95 4.19
N GLN A 19 -3.05 -20.36 3.55
CA GLN A 19 -3.00 -21.30 2.43
C GLN A 19 -2.23 -20.74 1.24
N PHE A 20 -2.47 -19.47 0.88
CA PHE A 20 -1.73 -18.79 -0.19
C PHE A 20 -0.22 -18.78 0.09
N ILE A 21 0.19 -18.39 1.30
CA ILE A 21 1.60 -18.37 1.70
C ILE A 21 2.19 -19.79 1.66
N ALA A 22 1.45 -20.79 2.13
CA ALA A 22 1.91 -22.19 2.09
C ALA A 22 2.15 -22.68 0.65
N ILE A 23 1.21 -22.43 -0.26
CA ILE A 23 1.35 -22.76 -1.69
C ILE A 23 2.51 -21.99 -2.30
N PHE A 24 2.62 -20.69 -2.03
CA PHE A 24 3.67 -19.83 -2.55
C PHE A 24 5.08 -20.32 -2.15
N ARG A 25 5.22 -20.78 -0.90
CA ARG A 25 6.48 -21.38 -0.41
C ARG A 25 6.74 -22.76 -1.01
N HIS A 26 5.72 -23.58 -1.13
CA HIS A 26 5.85 -24.96 -1.61
C HIS A 26 6.16 -25.04 -3.12
N THR A 27 5.63 -24.11 -3.89
CA THR A 27 5.85 -24.04 -5.35
C THR A 27 7.14 -23.32 -5.75
N ASN A 28 7.94 -22.83 -4.81
CA ASN A 28 9.13 -22.02 -5.07
C ASN A 28 8.90 -20.76 -5.95
N ILE A 29 7.66 -20.36 -6.14
CA ILE A 29 7.31 -19.16 -6.91
C ILE A 29 7.99 -17.92 -6.31
N GLY A 30 8.06 -17.84 -4.99
CA GLY A 30 8.77 -16.77 -4.29
C GLY A 30 10.24 -16.67 -4.69
N THR A 31 10.93 -17.79 -4.83
CA THR A 31 12.33 -17.85 -5.26
C THR A 31 12.50 -17.38 -6.72
N ILE A 32 11.59 -17.79 -7.60
CA ILE A 32 11.60 -17.39 -9.02
C ILE A 32 11.37 -15.88 -9.13
N ILE A 33 10.37 -15.34 -8.44
CA ILE A 33 10.06 -13.90 -8.46
C ILE A 33 11.22 -13.10 -7.86
N THR A 34 11.84 -13.60 -6.78
CA THR A 34 12.98 -12.94 -6.14
C THR A 34 14.19 -12.92 -7.07
N ALA A 35 14.49 -14.04 -7.77
CA ALA A 35 15.57 -14.09 -8.75
C ALA A 35 15.30 -13.17 -9.96
N TRP A 36 14.06 -13.11 -10.42
CA TRP A 36 13.66 -12.21 -11.50
C TRP A 36 13.74 -10.75 -11.07
N GLY A 37 13.27 -10.43 -9.86
CA GLY A 37 13.39 -9.11 -9.27
C GLY A 37 14.86 -8.68 -9.09
N ALA A 38 15.73 -9.58 -8.66
CA ALA A 38 17.17 -9.34 -8.54
C ALA A 38 17.81 -9.00 -9.89
N ASN A 39 17.43 -9.72 -10.95
CA ASN A 39 17.92 -9.45 -12.30
C ASN A 39 17.48 -8.06 -12.81
N ILE A 40 16.26 -7.65 -12.52
CA ILE A 40 15.78 -6.31 -12.87
C ILE A 40 16.54 -5.24 -12.08
N ILE A 41 16.70 -5.43 -10.77
CA ILE A 41 17.42 -4.48 -9.91
C ILE A 41 18.86 -4.32 -10.36
N SER A 42 19.54 -5.42 -10.67
CA SER A 42 20.95 -5.41 -11.12
C SER A 42 21.10 -4.81 -12.52
N SER A 43 20.16 -5.05 -13.43
CA SER A 43 20.23 -4.53 -14.81
C SER A 43 19.98 -3.02 -14.91
N VAL A 44 19.25 -2.44 -13.96
CA VAL A 44 18.85 -1.01 -13.99
C VAL A 44 19.52 -0.21 -12.86
N ASN A 45 20.40 -0.81 -12.03
CA ASN A 45 20.94 -0.21 -10.80
C ASN A 45 19.87 0.40 -9.88
N PHE A 46 18.69 -0.21 -9.83
CA PHE A 46 17.55 0.24 -9.04
C PHE A 46 17.69 -0.24 -7.58
N THR A 47 18.65 0.35 -6.86
CA THR A 47 18.91 0.06 -5.45
C THR A 47 18.61 1.27 -4.58
N GLY A 48 18.29 1.05 -3.31
CA GLY A 48 18.05 2.14 -2.36
C GLY A 48 16.80 2.97 -2.68
N ILE A 49 16.98 4.30 -2.79
CA ILE A 49 15.86 5.25 -2.97
C ILE A 49 15.03 5.00 -4.21
N PRO A 50 15.57 4.77 -5.42
CA PRO A 50 14.77 4.49 -6.60
C PRO A 50 13.86 3.26 -6.42
N LEU A 51 14.36 2.22 -5.75
CA LEU A 51 13.57 1.02 -5.45
C LEU A 51 12.43 1.31 -4.47
N ILE A 52 12.71 2.09 -3.42
CA ILE A 52 11.70 2.52 -2.45
C ILE A 52 10.58 3.29 -3.16
N LEU A 53 10.92 4.23 -4.03
CA LEU A 53 9.97 5.03 -4.78
C LEU A 53 9.13 4.16 -5.74
N LEU A 54 9.76 3.24 -6.45
CA LEU A 54 9.07 2.30 -7.32
C LEU A 54 8.03 1.48 -6.54
N VAL A 55 8.45 0.89 -5.43
CA VAL A 55 7.57 0.08 -4.57
C VAL A 55 6.43 0.92 -4.00
N LEU A 56 6.69 2.14 -3.53
CA LEU A 56 5.66 3.07 -3.06
C LEU A 56 4.60 3.34 -4.13
N ILE A 57 5.03 3.64 -5.37
CA ILE A 57 4.11 3.92 -6.49
C ILE A 57 3.30 2.69 -6.83
N VAL A 58 3.93 1.52 -6.93
CA VAL A 58 3.22 0.25 -7.22
C VAL A 58 2.16 -0.02 -6.16
N ILE A 59 2.50 0.14 -4.88
CA ILE A 59 1.57 -0.07 -3.77
C ILE A 59 0.43 0.97 -3.82
N ALA A 60 0.73 2.24 -4.10
CA ALA A 60 -0.27 3.29 -4.24
C ALA A 60 -1.28 2.96 -5.34
N VAL A 61 -0.82 2.46 -6.50
CA VAL A 61 -1.69 2.03 -7.61
C VAL A 61 -2.54 0.83 -7.21
N VAL A 62 -1.95 -0.20 -6.61
CA VAL A 62 -2.69 -1.39 -6.13
C VAL A 62 -3.73 -1.00 -5.08
N SER A 63 -3.45 0.00 -4.26
CA SER A 63 -4.34 0.48 -3.21
C SER A 63 -5.61 1.16 -3.73
N LEU A 64 -5.61 1.63 -4.97
CA LEU A 64 -6.83 2.12 -5.61
C LEU A 64 -7.88 1.01 -5.82
N PHE A 65 -7.42 -0.22 -6.03
CA PHE A 65 -8.28 -1.37 -6.32
C PHE A 65 -8.53 -2.27 -5.11
N SER A 66 -7.69 -2.18 -4.07
CA SER A 66 -7.81 -3.02 -2.87
C SER A 66 -7.84 -2.17 -1.62
N THR A 67 -8.95 -2.24 -0.88
CA THR A 67 -9.18 -1.44 0.33
C THR A 67 -8.66 -2.09 1.61
N THR A 68 -8.44 -3.41 1.62
CA THR A 68 -8.04 -4.18 2.80
C THR A 68 -6.52 -4.27 2.95
N PRO A 69 -5.91 -3.62 3.96
CA PRO A 69 -4.46 -3.62 4.14
C PRO A 69 -3.88 -5.00 4.43
N VAL A 70 -4.62 -5.85 5.17
CA VAL A 70 -4.20 -7.21 5.53
C VAL A 70 -4.06 -8.09 4.29
N ALA A 71 -5.05 -8.09 3.41
CA ALA A 71 -5.02 -8.86 2.18
C ALA A 71 -3.87 -8.42 1.26
N LYS A 72 -3.63 -7.11 1.13
CA LYS A 72 -2.48 -6.57 0.37
C LYS A 72 -1.15 -7.06 0.92
N TRP A 73 -0.97 -6.93 2.23
CA TRP A 73 0.28 -7.39 2.86
C TRP A 73 0.52 -8.87 2.62
N THR A 74 -0.51 -9.70 2.80
CA THR A 74 -0.41 -11.14 2.59
C THR A 74 0.04 -11.51 1.18
N ILE A 75 -0.49 -10.83 0.16
CA ILE A 75 -0.17 -11.11 -1.24
C ILE A 75 1.18 -10.49 -1.63
N MET A 76 1.48 -9.28 -1.17
CA MET A 76 2.65 -8.53 -1.61
C MET A 76 3.91 -8.84 -0.80
N ALA A 77 3.80 -9.17 0.50
CA ALA A 77 4.96 -9.40 1.35
C ALA A 77 5.90 -10.49 0.83
N PRO A 78 5.42 -11.68 0.37
CA PRO A 78 6.30 -12.72 -0.14
C PRO A 78 7.13 -12.30 -1.37
N VAL A 79 6.70 -11.26 -2.09
CA VAL A 79 7.37 -10.72 -3.27
C VAL A 79 8.22 -9.50 -2.92
N VAL A 80 7.62 -8.52 -2.26
CA VAL A 80 8.23 -7.21 -2.01
C VAL A 80 9.34 -7.28 -0.98
N VAL A 81 9.15 -8.06 0.10
CA VAL A 81 10.14 -8.15 1.18
C VAL A 81 11.47 -8.72 0.70
N PRO A 82 11.53 -9.87 0.00
CA PRO A 82 12.80 -10.39 -0.51
C PRO A 82 13.51 -9.45 -1.49
N ILE A 83 12.73 -8.75 -2.33
CA ILE A 83 13.28 -7.79 -3.29
C ILE A 83 13.94 -6.60 -2.56
N LEU A 84 13.27 -6.04 -1.54
CA LEU A 84 13.81 -4.94 -0.75
C LEU A 84 15.03 -5.37 0.09
N MET A 85 15.02 -6.59 0.65
CA MET A 85 16.14 -7.13 1.40
C MET A 85 17.42 -7.27 0.57
N GLN A 86 17.33 -7.56 -0.74
CA GLN A 86 18.49 -7.59 -1.64
C GLN A 86 19.16 -6.20 -1.77
N SER A 87 18.44 -5.13 -1.47
CA SER A 87 18.96 -3.77 -1.43
C SER A 87 19.28 -3.29 -0.01
N ASN A 88 19.53 -4.21 0.93
CA ASN A 88 19.80 -3.92 2.34
C ASN A 88 18.67 -3.16 3.06
N ILE A 89 17.43 -3.29 2.61
CA ILE A 89 16.27 -2.68 3.25
C ILE A 89 15.63 -3.72 4.18
N SER A 90 15.41 -3.34 5.43
CA SER A 90 14.88 -4.25 6.45
C SER A 90 13.41 -4.66 6.15
N PRO A 91 12.99 -5.88 6.53
CA PRO A 91 11.59 -6.32 6.37
C PRO A 91 10.58 -5.42 7.08
N GLN A 92 10.98 -4.83 8.21
CA GLN A 92 10.17 -3.89 8.97
C GLN A 92 9.96 -2.59 8.19
N PHE A 93 11.02 -2.09 7.54
CA PHE A 93 10.90 -0.91 6.68
C PHE A 93 10.09 -1.21 5.41
N ALA A 94 10.18 -2.42 4.88
CA ALA A 94 9.32 -2.88 3.78
C ALA A 94 7.83 -2.80 4.15
N GLN A 95 7.47 -3.19 5.38
CA GLN A 95 6.10 -3.03 5.89
C GLN A 95 5.71 -1.56 6.04
N PHE A 96 6.63 -0.71 6.50
CA PHE A 96 6.40 0.74 6.59
C PHE A 96 6.16 1.34 5.21
N ILE A 97 6.98 0.99 4.20
CA ILE A 97 6.81 1.42 2.80
C ILE A 97 5.43 1.01 2.28
N LEU A 98 4.97 -0.21 2.56
CA LEU A 98 3.65 -0.67 2.15
C LEU A 98 2.54 0.16 2.81
N ARG A 99 2.66 0.49 4.09
CA ARG A 99 1.69 1.33 4.80
C ARG A 99 1.68 2.76 4.29
N ALA A 100 2.85 3.32 4.01
CA ALA A 100 2.98 4.64 3.41
C ALA A 100 2.31 4.70 2.04
N GLY A 101 2.63 3.76 1.13
CA GLY A 101 2.01 3.67 -0.20
C GLY A 101 0.50 3.46 -0.15
N ASP A 102 0.00 2.64 0.78
CA ASP A 102 -1.44 2.45 1.01
C ASP A 102 -2.11 3.77 1.44
N SER A 103 -1.48 4.52 2.30
CA SER A 103 -2.01 5.78 2.83
C SER A 103 -2.09 6.89 1.79
N MET A 104 -1.21 6.88 0.78
CA MET A 104 -1.17 7.91 -0.28
C MET A 104 -2.47 8.02 -1.06
N THR A 105 -3.13 6.90 -1.33
CA THR A 105 -4.31 6.84 -2.22
C THR A 105 -5.59 6.41 -1.51
N LYS A 106 -5.53 6.15 -0.21
CA LYS A 106 -6.67 5.63 0.56
C LYS A 106 -7.91 6.51 0.52
N GLY A 107 -7.74 7.82 0.58
CA GLY A 107 -8.83 8.79 0.46
C GLY A 107 -9.36 8.98 -0.96
N TYR A 108 -8.64 8.50 -1.97
CA TYR A 108 -8.94 8.70 -3.38
C TYR A 108 -9.69 7.52 -4.02
N THR A 109 -9.85 6.40 -3.31
CA THR A 109 -10.52 5.22 -3.87
C THR A 109 -12.05 5.28 -3.69
N PRO A 110 -12.83 5.17 -4.79
CA PRO A 110 -14.29 5.11 -4.71
C PRO A 110 -14.81 3.83 -4.03
N LEU A 111 -13.97 2.82 -3.87
CA LEU A 111 -14.32 1.53 -3.25
C LEU A 111 -14.45 1.62 -1.73
N LEU A 112 -14.03 2.72 -1.12
CA LEU A 112 -14.14 2.93 0.32
C LEU A 112 -15.53 3.49 0.67
N ALA A 113 -16.15 2.93 1.69
CA ALA A 113 -17.47 3.39 2.17
C ALA A 113 -17.47 4.88 2.53
N PHE A 114 -16.37 5.40 3.08
CA PHE A 114 -16.22 6.81 3.41
C PHE A 114 -16.29 7.73 2.18
N PHE A 115 -15.90 7.24 1.00
CA PHE A 115 -16.01 8.01 -0.23
C PHE A 115 -17.47 8.25 -0.62
N VAL A 116 -18.34 7.25 -0.44
CA VAL A 116 -19.78 7.36 -0.68
C VAL A 116 -20.40 8.38 0.27
N ILE A 117 -20.02 8.34 1.55
CA ILE A 117 -20.46 9.31 2.55
C ILE A 117 -20.01 10.74 2.17
N TYR A 118 -18.76 10.89 1.73
CA TYR A 118 -18.21 12.17 1.26
C TYR A 118 -19.03 12.74 0.10
N VAL A 119 -19.30 11.93 -0.93
CA VAL A 119 -20.14 12.34 -2.08
C VAL A 119 -21.56 12.68 -1.64
N GLY A 120 -22.12 11.95 -0.67
CA GLY A 120 -23.42 12.24 -0.06
C GLY A 120 -23.45 13.62 0.57
N TYR A 121 -22.48 13.95 1.41
CA TYR A 121 -22.37 15.28 2.03
C TYR A 121 -22.17 16.38 0.99
N LEU A 122 -21.35 16.17 -0.02
CA LEU A 122 -21.17 17.14 -1.11
C LEU A 122 -22.50 17.46 -1.82
N ASN A 123 -23.37 16.45 -2.01
CA ASN A 123 -24.68 16.66 -2.63
C ASN A 123 -25.67 17.35 -1.68
N ILE A 124 -25.62 17.08 -0.37
CA ILE A 124 -26.46 17.75 0.62
C ILE A 124 -26.18 19.26 0.65
N TYR A 125 -24.90 19.63 0.66
CA TYR A 125 -24.47 21.04 0.72
C TYR A 125 -24.26 21.68 -0.65
N ASN A 126 -24.63 20.99 -1.74
CA ASN A 126 -24.54 21.54 -3.09
C ASN A 126 -25.55 22.68 -3.29
N PRO A 127 -25.10 23.91 -3.56
CA PRO A 127 -26.01 25.05 -3.81
C PRO A 127 -26.79 24.86 -5.14
N ARG A 128 -26.26 24.06 -6.07
CA ARG A 128 -26.91 23.79 -7.36
C ARG A 128 -27.57 22.41 -7.33
N LYS A 129 -28.71 22.28 -6.68
CA LYS A 129 -29.46 21.02 -6.53
C LYS A 129 -29.89 20.38 -7.87
N GLU A 130 -29.97 21.17 -8.93
CA GLU A 130 -30.30 20.67 -10.28
C GLU A 130 -29.16 19.88 -10.92
N LYS A 131 -27.91 20.03 -10.45
CA LYS A 131 -26.74 19.31 -10.98
C LYS A 131 -26.08 18.52 -9.84
N PRO A 132 -26.40 17.22 -9.70
CA PRO A 132 -25.80 16.40 -8.68
C PRO A 132 -24.29 16.27 -8.91
N ILE A 133 -23.52 16.25 -7.82
CA ILE A 133 -22.08 16.06 -7.85
C ILE A 133 -21.80 14.59 -8.16
N THR A 134 -21.16 14.35 -9.29
CA THR A 134 -20.77 13.02 -9.73
C THR A 134 -19.48 12.55 -9.04
N ILE A 135 -19.24 11.23 -9.04
CA ILE A 135 -18.02 10.61 -8.52
C ILE A 135 -16.77 11.26 -9.13
N GLY A 136 -16.78 11.50 -10.46
CA GLY A 136 -15.65 12.12 -11.15
C GLY A 136 -15.35 13.55 -10.70
N MET A 137 -16.39 14.35 -10.40
CA MET A 137 -16.22 15.70 -9.85
C MET A 137 -15.64 15.65 -8.42
N ALA A 138 -16.14 14.73 -7.60
CA ALA A 138 -15.65 14.52 -6.25
C ALA A 138 -14.17 14.10 -6.24
N LEU A 139 -13.78 13.16 -7.12
CA LEU A 139 -12.39 12.76 -7.30
C LEU A 139 -11.50 13.93 -7.74
N ARG A 140 -11.95 14.71 -8.71
CA ARG A 140 -11.20 15.89 -9.18
C ARG A 140 -10.89 16.86 -8.04
N TRP A 141 -11.81 17.06 -7.12
CA TRP A 141 -11.59 17.93 -5.96
C TRP A 141 -10.66 17.31 -4.92
N LEU A 142 -10.62 15.98 -4.82
CA LEU A 142 -9.70 15.25 -3.94
C LEU A 142 -8.28 15.13 -4.51
N THR A 143 -8.11 15.27 -5.82
CA THR A 143 -6.80 15.12 -6.49
C THR A 143 -5.69 15.96 -5.84
N PRO A 144 -5.83 17.27 -5.59
CA PRO A 144 -4.77 18.07 -4.99
C PRO A 144 -4.40 17.59 -3.58
N TYR A 145 -5.37 17.14 -2.80
CA TYR A 145 -5.11 16.58 -1.46
C TYR A 145 -4.36 15.26 -1.54
N CYS A 146 -4.75 14.39 -2.46
CA CYS A 146 -4.07 13.12 -2.69
C CYS A 146 -2.62 13.34 -3.12
N LEU A 147 -2.34 14.31 -3.99
CA LEU A 147 -0.99 14.67 -4.42
C LEU A 147 -0.14 15.20 -3.25
N ILE A 148 -0.69 16.10 -2.43
CA ILE A 148 0.01 16.65 -1.27
C ILE A 148 0.34 15.53 -0.27
N ILE A 149 -0.65 14.67 0.06
CA ILE A 149 -0.46 13.54 0.97
C ILE A 149 0.57 12.57 0.38
N GLY A 150 0.50 12.28 -0.92
CA GLY A 150 1.45 11.43 -1.61
C GLY A 150 2.88 11.97 -1.53
N LEU A 151 3.09 13.24 -1.85
CA LEU A 151 4.39 13.89 -1.73
C LEU A 151 4.91 13.88 -0.28
N THR A 152 4.04 14.14 0.69
CA THR A 152 4.40 14.10 2.10
C THR A 152 4.90 12.71 2.51
N TRP A 153 4.18 11.64 2.12
CA TRP A 153 4.61 10.28 2.40
C TRP A 153 5.92 9.90 1.71
N ILE A 154 6.14 10.36 0.48
CA ILE A 154 7.42 10.18 -0.22
C ILE A 154 8.55 10.85 0.56
N LEU A 155 8.37 12.12 0.95
CA LEU A 155 9.37 12.88 1.71
C LEU A 155 9.68 12.23 3.07
N ILE A 156 8.64 11.80 3.80
CA ILE A 156 8.81 11.11 5.09
C ILE A 156 9.56 9.80 4.89
N THR A 157 9.16 8.97 3.94
CA THR A 157 9.76 7.64 3.75
C THR A 157 11.20 7.74 3.29
N VAL A 158 11.48 8.60 2.32
CA VAL A 158 12.84 8.82 1.82
C VAL A 158 13.71 9.51 2.88
N GLY A 159 13.18 10.52 3.57
CA GLY A 159 13.89 11.22 4.64
C GLY A 159 14.24 10.27 5.79
N TRP A 160 13.32 9.40 6.21
CA TRP A 160 13.56 8.40 7.25
C TRP A 160 14.65 7.39 6.87
N TYR A 161 14.62 6.95 5.60
CA TYR A 161 15.65 6.06 5.05
C TYR A 161 17.03 6.73 5.01
N LEU A 162 17.10 8.00 4.55
CA LEU A 162 18.38 8.75 4.43
C LEU A 162 19.02 9.07 5.79
N ILE A 163 18.19 9.45 6.77
CA ILE A 163 18.69 9.80 8.11
C ILE A 163 19.01 8.53 8.91
N GLY A 164 18.46 7.38 8.54
CA GLY A 164 18.66 6.12 9.25
C GLY A 164 17.96 6.08 10.61
N LEU A 165 16.85 6.80 10.78
CA LEU A 165 16.13 6.82 12.04
C LEU A 165 15.48 5.47 12.35
N PRO A 166 15.46 5.02 13.60
CA PRO A 166 14.80 3.79 13.98
C PRO A 166 13.29 3.91 13.80
N ILE A 167 12.66 2.83 13.32
CA ILE A 167 11.20 2.72 13.16
C ILE A 167 10.55 2.21 14.45
N GLY A 168 11.36 1.59 15.31
CA GLY A 168 11.00 1.05 16.61
C GLY A 168 12.24 0.76 17.43
N PRO A 169 12.11 0.28 18.67
CA PRO A 169 13.26 -0.03 19.52
C PRO A 169 14.21 -1.04 18.85
N GLY A 170 15.41 -0.58 18.47
CA GLY A 170 16.43 -1.42 17.81
C GLY A 170 16.13 -1.82 16.36
N VAL A 171 15.16 -1.19 15.70
CA VAL A 171 14.76 -1.52 14.32
C VAL A 171 15.08 -0.35 13.40
N TYR A 172 16.02 -0.57 12.48
CA TYR A 172 16.48 0.42 11.51
C TYR A 172 15.94 0.15 10.10
N PRO A 173 15.97 1.16 9.19
CA PRO A 173 15.54 0.99 7.80
C PRO A 173 16.41 0.00 7.01
N THR A 174 17.68 -0.09 7.35
CA THR A 174 18.66 -1.00 6.72
C THR A 174 18.93 -2.22 7.60
N VAL A 175 19.33 -3.31 6.98
CA VAL A 175 19.74 -4.55 7.66
C VAL A 175 21.19 -4.47 8.10
#